data_32d711f148e4f7b69d9afbdd1b6089e6
#
_entry.id   32d711f148e4f7b69d9afbdd1b6089e6
#
_cell.length_a   1.000
_cell.length_b   1.000
_cell.length_c   1.000
_cell.angle_alpha   90.00
_cell.angle_beta   90.00
_cell.angle_gamma   90.00
#
_symmetry.space_group_name_H-M   'P 1'
#
loop_
_entity.id
_entity.type
_entity.pdbx_description
1 polymer ?
#
loop_
_entity_poly.entity_id
_entity_poly.type
_entity_poly.pdbx_seq_one_letter_code
_entity_poly.pdbx_strand_id
1 'polypeptide(L)'
;MSSVVDKFLRYVKIDTQSWSPSDTFPSTEKQKDLGRLLAKELQEMGASDVKFDEQFGYVYATIPSTLKEGKTAPVLGFISHMDTAMAVSGKDVKPRIVENYPGGDIVLNEALSVVLREEENPELAGYVGKSLIVTDGTTLLGADDKAGVAEIMTM
;
A
#
# COMPACT_ATOMS: atom_id res chain seq x y z
N MET A 1 7.24 -12.15 -12.25
CA MET A 1 6.28 -11.16 -11.68
C MET A 1 6.83 -10.70 -10.35
N SER A 2 6.69 -9.41 -10.03
CA SER A 2 7.05 -8.89 -8.71
C SER A 2 6.09 -9.45 -7.65
N SER A 3 6.60 -9.83 -6.47
CA SER A 3 5.76 -10.32 -5.38
C SER A 3 4.90 -9.20 -4.77
N VAL A 4 3.88 -9.56 -3.98
CA VAL A 4 3.09 -8.58 -3.22
C VAL A 4 3.98 -7.71 -2.32
N VAL A 5 4.99 -8.31 -1.71
CA VAL A 5 5.97 -7.61 -0.86
C VAL A 5 6.79 -6.60 -1.67
N ASP A 6 7.29 -6.98 -2.86
CA ASP A 6 8.06 -6.07 -3.72
C ASP A 6 7.23 -4.87 -4.15
N LYS A 7 5.96 -5.09 -4.50
CA LYS A 7 5.01 -4.04 -4.85
C LYS A 7 4.76 -3.12 -3.65
N PHE A 8 4.43 -3.69 -2.50
CA PHE A 8 4.20 -2.93 -1.27
C PHE A 8 5.40 -2.05 -0.91
N LEU A 9 6.61 -2.63 -0.85
CA LEU A 9 7.84 -1.89 -0.53
C LEU A 9 8.14 -0.75 -1.52
N ARG A 10 7.68 -0.87 -2.77
CA ARG A 10 7.79 0.19 -3.77
C ARG A 10 6.72 1.27 -3.58
N TYR A 11 5.46 0.88 -3.36
CA TYR A 11 4.34 1.80 -3.26
C TYR A 11 4.40 2.67 -2.00
N VAL A 12 4.84 2.12 -0.86
CA VAL A 12 4.96 2.90 0.39
C VAL A 12 5.98 4.03 0.31
N LYS A 13 6.94 3.96 -0.61
CA LYS A 13 7.96 5.01 -0.83
C LYS A 13 7.42 6.22 -1.60
N ILE A 14 6.27 6.09 -2.23
CA ILE A 14 5.61 7.19 -2.95
C ILE A 14 4.78 7.98 -1.94
N ASP A 15 5.07 9.26 -1.78
CA ASP A 15 4.31 10.13 -0.88
C ASP A 15 2.91 10.40 -1.47
N THR A 16 1.90 9.92 -0.79
CA THR A 16 0.48 10.10 -1.17
C THR A 16 -0.33 10.72 -0.03
N GLN A 17 0.33 11.44 0.87
CA GLN A 17 -0.32 12.03 2.03
C GLN A 17 -1.44 12.99 1.62
N SER A 18 -2.62 12.78 2.20
CA SER A 18 -3.79 13.63 2.04
C SER A 18 -3.65 14.94 2.83
N TRP A 19 -4.51 15.91 2.52
CA TRP A 19 -4.56 17.19 3.22
C TRP A 19 -6.01 17.61 3.46
N SER A 20 -6.51 17.41 4.67
CA SER A 20 -7.91 17.64 5.04
C SER A 20 -8.43 19.07 4.80
N PRO A 21 -7.61 20.15 4.96
CA PRO A 21 -8.07 21.50 4.64
C PRO A 21 -8.20 21.83 3.15
N SER A 22 -7.87 20.92 2.25
CA SER A 22 -7.97 21.13 0.81
C SER A 22 -9.41 21.07 0.32
N ASP A 23 -9.76 21.96 -0.60
CA ASP A 23 -11.04 21.97 -1.32
C ASP A 23 -10.97 21.19 -2.65
N THR A 24 -9.84 20.53 -2.95
CA THR A 24 -9.64 19.77 -4.19
C THR A 24 -9.79 18.25 -4.00
N PHE A 25 -10.03 17.55 -5.09
CA PHE A 25 -10.06 16.09 -5.16
C PHE A 25 -9.14 15.61 -6.31
N PRO A 26 -8.10 14.81 -6.00
CA PRO A 26 -7.65 14.44 -4.66
C PRO A 26 -7.19 15.66 -3.86
N SER A 27 -7.12 15.54 -2.54
CA SER A 27 -6.74 16.63 -1.64
C SER A 27 -5.28 17.11 -1.78
N THR A 28 -4.44 16.30 -2.44
CA THR A 28 -3.06 16.66 -2.83
C THR A 28 -2.71 16.06 -4.19
N GLU A 29 -2.00 16.82 -5.02
CA GLU A 29 -1.56 16.37 -6.36
C GLU A 29 -0.62 15.16 -6.32
N LYS A 30 0.20 15.04 -5.27
CA LYS A 30 1.17 13.94 -5.11
C LYS A 30 0.51 12.55 -5.02
N GLN A 31 -0.77 12.46 -4.67
CA GLN A 31 -1.52 11.19 -4.70
C GLN A 31 -1.61 10.62 -6.12
N LYS A 32 -1.62 11.48 -7.13
CA LYS A 32 -1.68 11.07 -8.54
C LYS A 32 -0.43 10.35 -9.02
N ASP A 33 0.72 10.53 -8.35
CA ASP A 33 1.97 9.88 -8.74
C ASP A 33 1.87 8.35 -8.59
N LEU A 34 1.28 7.88 -7.49
CA LEU A 34 0.97 6.45 -7.32
C LEU A 34 -0.07 6.01 -8.35
N GLY A 35 -1.13 6.78 -8.54
CA GLY A 35 -2.19 6.45 -9.51
C GLY A 35 -1.65 6.24 -10.94
N ARG A 36 -0.77 7.12 -11.41
CA ARG A 36 -0.12 6.99 -12.73
C ARG A 36 0.76 5.74 -12.82
N LEU A 37 1.50 5.44 -11.74
CA LEU A 37 2.29 4.21 -11.68
C LEU A 37 1.42 2.97 -11.76
N LEU A 38 0.33 2.90 -10.98
CA LEU A 38 -0.59 1.76 -10.97
C LEU A 38 -1.26 1.56 -12.33
N ALA A 39 -1.72 2.63 -12.97
CA ALA A 39 -2.31 2.55 -14.30
C ALA A 39 -1.31 1.98 -15.33
N LYS A 40 -0.06 2.43 -15.29
CA LYS A 40 1.01 1.91 -16.14
C LYS A 40 1.25 0.42 -15.89
N GLU A 41 1.37 0.01 -14.63
CA GLU A 41 1.61 -1.39 -14.27
C GLU A 41 0.43 -2.30 -14.68
N LEU A 42 -0.82 -1.83 -14.54
CA LEU A 42 -2.00 -2.56 -15.01
C LEU A 42 -1.98 -2.78 -16.53
N GLN A 43 -1.58 -1.77 -17.29
CA GLN A 43 -1.39 -1.91 -18.76
C GLN A 43 -0.30 -2.93 -19.08
N GLU A 44 0.84 -2.86 -18.41
CA GLU A 44 1.96 -3.79 -18.58
C GLU A 44 1.60 -5.24 -18.22
N MET A 45 0.69 -5.42 -17.26
CA MET A 45 0.15 -6.73 -16.86
C MET A 45 -0.93 -7.26 -17.81
N GLY A 46 -1.41 -6.45 -18.78
CA GLY A 46 -2.42 -6.83 -19.76
C GLY A 46 -3.86 -6.71 -19.27
N ALA A 47 -4.12 -5.91 -18.25
CA ALA A 47 -5.49 -5.59 -17.84
C ALA A 47 -6.22 -4.81 -18.94
N SER A 48 -7.54 -5.01 -19.02
CA SER A 48 -8.42 -4.30 -19.93
C SER A 48 -8.97 -3.02 -19.31
N ASP A 49 -9.44 -2.10 -20.15
CA ASP A 49 -10.15 -0.88 -19.74
C ASP A 49 -9.40 -0.06 -18.68
N VAL A 50 -8.07 -0.09 -18.73
CA VAL A 50 -7.25 0.66 -17.77
C VAL A 50 -7.48 2.15 -17.98
N LYS A 51 -7.93 2.81 -16.94
CA LYS A 51 -8.19 4.24 -16.93
C LYS A 51 -7.60 4.86 -15.67
N PHE A 52 -6.85 5.93 -15.82
CA PHE A 52 -6.51 6.84 -14.72
C PHE A 52 -7.33 8.12 -14.88
N ASP A 53 -8.11 8.47 -13.87
CA ASP A 53 -8.87 9.70 -13.83
C ASP A 53 -8.00 10.83 -13.26
N GLU A 54 -7.45 11.65 -14.15
CA GLU A 54 -6.58 12.77 -13.77
C GLU A 54 -7.29 13.85 -12.93
N GLN A 55 -8.61 13.93 -13.00
CA GLN A 55 -9.36 14.91 -12.23
C GLN A 55 -9.49 14.46 -10.76
N PHE A 56 -9.85 13.20 -10.53
CA PHE A 56 -10.17 12.69 -9.19
C PHE A 56 -9.13 11.72 -8.63
N GLY A 57 -8.13 11.31 -9.43
CA GLY A 57 -7.06 10.43 -9.00
C GLY A 57 -7.45 8.96 -8.90
N TYR A 58 -8.57 8.53 -9.47
CA TYR A 58 -9.00 7.13 -9.47
C TYR A 58 -8.31 6.31 -10.56
N VAL A 59 -7.97 5.06 -10.23
CA VAL A 59 -7.47 4.06 -11.18
C VAL A 59 -8.50 2.96 -11.32
N TYR A 60 -8.85 2.63 -12.55
CA TYR A 60 -9.78 1.54 -12.89
C TYR A 60 -9.11 0.59 -13.85
N ALA A 61 -9.40 -0.69 -13.71
CA ALA A 61 -9.04 -1.70 -14.68
C ALA A 61 -9.99 -2.90 -14.57
N THR A 62 -10.02 -3.68 -15.63
CA THR A 62 -10.80 -4.92 -15.71
C THR A 62 -9.86 -6.09 -15.99
N ILE A 63 -10.04 -7.19 -15.26
CA ILE A 63 -9.46 -8.48 -15.59
C ILE A 63 -10.55 -9.25 -16.35
N PRO A 64 -10.37 -9.55 -17.64
CA PRO A 64 -11.37 -10.26 -18.44
C PRO A 64 -11.65 -11.66 -17.87
N SER A 65 -12.89 -12.09 -17.98
CA SER A 65 -13.29 -13.45 -17.59
C SER A 65 -12.56 -14.50 -18.44
N THR A 66 -12.08 -15.55 -17.79
CA THR A 66 -11.50 -16.75 -18.43
C THR A 66 -12.50 -17.90 -18.51
N LEU A 67 -13.78 -17.65 -18.23
CA LEU A 67 -14.83 -18.67 -18.29
C LEU A 67 -15.04 -19.16 -19.71
N LYS A 68 -15.34 -20.44 -19.85
CA LYS A 68 -15.71 -21.04 -21.13
C LYS A 68 -17.08 -20.54 -21.59
N GLU A 69 -17.30 -20.54 -22.89
CA GLU A 69 -18.59 -20.17 -23.49
C GLU A 69 -19.77 -20.88 -22.80
N GLY A 70 -20.84 -20.12 -22.56
CA GLY A 70 -22.04 -20.61 -21.86
C GLY A 70 -21.93 -20.72 -20.33
N LYS A 71 -20.79 -20.32 -19.73
CA LYS A 71 -20.64 -20.21 -18.29
C LYS A 71 -20.75 -18.75 -17.87
N THR A 72 -21.35 -18.51 -16.71
CA THR A 72 -21.46 -17.18 -16.10
C THR A 72 -20.98 -17.21 -14.66
N ALA A 73 -20.44 -16.10 -14.22
CA ALA A 73 -20.09 -15.85 -12.82
C ALA A 73 -20.42 -14.39 -12.47
N PRO A 74 -20.65 -14.06 -11.21
CA PRO A 74 -20.78 -12.69 -10.78
C PRO A 74 -19.50 -11.91 -11.04
N VAL A 75 -19.62 -10.63 -11.39
CA VAL A 75 -18.50 -9.70 -11.44
C VAL A 75 -18.12 -9.33 -10.01
N LEU A 76 -16.85 -9.47 -9.67
CA LEU A 76 -16.31 -9.06 -8.38
C LEU A 76 -15.51 -7.76 -8.55
N GLY A 77 -15.71 -6.82 -7.63
CA GLY A 77 -14.92 -5.60 -7.56
C GLY A 77 -14.06 -5.60 -6.30
N PHE A 78 -12.82 -5.16 -6.45
CA PHE A 78 -11.87 -4.95 -5.37
C PHE A 78 -11.53 -3.46 -5.32
N ILE A 79 -11.46 -2.91 -4.12
CA ILE A 79 -11.24 -1.48 -3.90
C ILE A 79 -10.19 -1.32 -2.79
N SER A 80 -9.29 -0.38 -2.99
CA SER A 80 -8.27 0.02 -2.01
C SER A 80 -7.94 1.49 -2.22
N HIS A 81 -7.66 2.24 -1.16
CA HIS A 81 -7.28 3.65 -1.29
C HIS A 81 -5.77 3.85 -1.35
N MET A 82 -5.34 4.91 -2.02
CA MET A 82 -3.94 5.20 -2.26
C MET A 82 -3.36 6.23 -1.28
N ASP A 83 -4.21 7.09 -0.73
CA ASP A 83 -3.76 8.16 0.16
C ASP A 83 -3.35 7.64 1.53
N THR A 84 -2.54 8.41 2.22
CA THR A 84 -2.19 8.20 3.62
C THR A 84 -2.62 9.38 4.47
N ALA A 85 -2.89 9.11 5.75
CA ALA A 85 -3.36 10.11 6.70
C ALA A 85 -2.37 11.26 6.88
N MET A 86 -2.89 12.46 7.15
CA MET A 86 -2.07 13.67 7.33
C MET A 86 -1.41 13.78 8.71
N ALA A 87 -1.78 12.92 9.67
CA ALA A 87 -1.33 13.03 11.06
C ALA A 87 0.19 12.87 11.22
N VAL A 88 0.80 12.01 10.40
CA VAL A 88 2.25 11.77 10.37
C VAL A 88 2.71 11.73 8.92
N SER A 89 3.92 12.22 8.64
CA SER A 89 4.47 12.25 7.28
C SER A 89 4.51 10.88 6.63
N GLY A 90 4.10 10.80 5.37
CA GLY A 90 4.28 9.65 4.47
C GLY A 90 5.41 9.86 3.46
N LYS A 91 6.27 10.89 3.67
CA LYS A 91 7.38 11.21 2.79
C LYS A 91 8.67 10.52 3.24
N ASP A 92 9.47 10.07 2.28
CA ASP A 92 10.78 9.43 2.51
C ASP A 92 10.71 8.19 3.41
N VAL A 93 9.64 7.40 3.27
CA VAL A 93 9.44 6.16 4.01
C VAL A 93 10.60 5.19 3.78
N LYS A 94 11.15 4.65 4.86
CA LYS A 94 12.28 3.70 4.86
C LYS A 94 11.81 2.33 5.36
N PRO A 95 11.10 1.56 4.53
CA PRO A 95 10.59 0.26 4.94
C PRO A 95 11.73 -0.75 5.05
N ARG A 96 11.66 -1.61 6.07
CA ARG A 96 12.55 -2.77 6.22
C ARG A 96 11.77 -4.01 6.64
N ILE A 97 12.31 -5.16 6.34
CA ILE A 97 11.72 -6.44 6.74
C ILE A 97 12.45 -6.92 8.02
N VAL A 98 11.67 -7.29 9.02
CA VAL A 98 12.11 -8.06 10.19
C VAL A 98 11.73 -9.51 9.91
N GLU A 99 12.69 -10.30 9.47
CA GLU A 99 12.44 -11.70 9.16
C GLU A 99 12.33 -12.54 10.42
N ASN A 100 11.40 -13.51 10.41
CA ASN A 100 11.23 -14.48 11.48
C ASN A 100 11.22 -13.83 12.87
N TYR A 101 10.32 -12.85 13.06
CA TYR A 101 10.22 -12.06 14.29
C TYR A 101 10.25 -12.94 15.53
N PRO A 102 11.23 -12.76 16.45
CA PRO A 102 11.42 -13.67 17.59
C PRO A 102 10.50 -13.37 18.78
N GLY A 103 9.72 -12.30 18.73
CA GLY A 103 8.99 -11.73 19.88
C GLY A 103 9.75 -10.59 20.55
N GLY A 104 9.09 -9.88 21.46
CA GLY A 104 9.65 -8.75 22.20
C GLY A 104 9.64 -7.43 21.40
N ASP A 105 10.40 -6.47 21.86
CA ASP A 105 10.49 -5.14 21.29
C ASP A 105 11.22 -5.12 19.94
N ILE A 106 10.78 -4.24 19.03
CA ILE A 106 11.44 -4.01 17.75
C ILE A 106 12.09 -2.62 17.78
N VAL A 107 13.41 -2.53 17.76
CA VAL A 107 14.11 -1.25 17.59
C VAL A 107 13.91 -0.78 16.16
N LEU A 108 13.16 0.32 15.99
CA LEU A 108 12.90 0.93 14.67
C LEU A 108 14.05 1.85 14.26
N ASN A 109 14.58 2.63 15.21
CA ASN A 109 15.65 3.60 14.98
C ASN A 109 16.51 3.75 16.24
N GLU A 110 17.74 3.27 16.19
CA GLU A 110 18.66 3.37 17.32
C GLU A 110 19.08 4.82 17.62
N ALA A 111 19.37 5.60 16.56
CA ALA A 111 19.85 6.98 16.72
C ALA A 111 18.82 7.91 17.36
N LEU A 112 17.54 7.63 17.15
CA LEU A 112 16.40 8.39 17.70
C LEU A 112 15.76 7.67 18.90
N SER A 113 16.28 6.51 19.29
CA SER A 113 15.72 5.67 20.37
C SER A 113 14.24 5.32 20.17
N VAL A 114 13.82 5.13 18.90
CA VAL A 114 12.44 4.75 18.56
C VAL A 114 12.32 3.24 18.61
N VAL A 115 11.43 2.76 19.48
CA VAL A 115 11.20 1.34 19.73
C VAL A 115 9.69 1.05 19.65
N LEU A 116 9.33 0.04 18.88
CA LEU A 116 7.98 -0.55 18.92
C LEU A 116 7.94 -1.58 20.05
N ARG A 117 7.29 -1.24 21.16
CA ARG A 117 7.26 -2.06 22.36
C ARG A 117 6.13 -3.06 22.32
N GLU A 118 6.43 -4.31 22.66
CA GLU A 118 5.40 -5.36 22.74
C GLU A 118 4.40 -5.07 23.88
N GLU A 119 4.84 -4.46 24.97
CA GLU A 119 3.96 -4.05 26.07
C GLU A 119 2.87 -3.05 25.65
N GLU A 120 3.22 -2.13 24.73
CA GLU A 120 2.31 -1.12 24.18
C GLU A 120 1.51 -1.65 22.98
N ASN A 121 1.96 -2.76 22.38
CA ASN A 121 1.39 -3.38 21.17
C ASN A 121 1.30 -4.91 21.36
N PRO A 122 0.42 -5.38 22.25
CA PRO A 122 0.38 -6.80 22.65
C PRO A 122 0.03 -7.75 21.49
N GLU A 123 -0.55 -7.25 20.40
CA GLU A 123 -0.80 -8.00 19.19
C GLU A 123 0.48 -8.53 18.53
N LEU A 124 1.65 -7.92 18.79
CA LEU A 124 2.94 -8.39 18.29
C LEU A 124 3.23 -9.84 18.70
N ALA A 125 2.78 -10.27 19.87
CA ALA A 125 2.94 -11.65 20.30
C ALA A 125 2.32 -12.68 19.34
N GLY A 126 1.26 -12.29 18.61
CA GLY A 126 0.63 -13.12 17.57
C GLY A 126 1.43 -13.28 16.29
N TYR A 127 2.51 -12.52 16.14
CA TYR A 127 3.33 -12.51 14.92
C TYR A 127 4.69 -13.16 15.10
N VAL A 128 4.96 -13.80 16.24
CA VAL A 128 6.20 -14.56 16.45
C VAL A 128 6.38 -15.60 15.35
N GLY A 129 7.58 -15.64 14.75
CA GLY A 129 7.91 -16.51 13.62
C GLY A 129 7.41 -16.01 12.26
N LYS A 130 6.75 -14.86 12.19
CA LYS A 130 6.35 -14.21 10.94
C LYS A 130 7.38 -13.16 10.52
N SER A 131 7.38 -12.79 9.24
CA SER A 131 8.13 -11.63 8.76
C SER A 131 7.25 -10.39 8.83
N LEU A 132 7.79 -9.32 9.40
CA LEU A 132 7.09 -8.05 9.57
C LEU A 132 7.75 -6.98 8.70
N ILE A 133 6.94 -6.10 8.12
CA ILE A 133 7.43 -4.89 7.44
C ILE A 133 7.22 -3.71 8.37
N VAL A 134 8.29 -3.00 8.67
CA VAL A 134 8.29 -1.82 9.55
C VAL A 134 8.97 -0.64 8.87
N THR A 135 8.72 0.57 9.37
CA THR A 135 9.49 1.78 9.00
C THR A 135 10.51 2.11 10.09
N ASP A 136 11.31 3.16 9.91
CA ASP A 136 12.27 3.66 10.91
C ASP A 136 11.59 4.49 12.03
N GLY A 137 10.27 4.53 12.08
CA GLY A 137 9.51 5.26 13.08
C GLY A 137 9.48 6.79 12.90
N THR A 138 10.11 7.34 11.86
CA THR A 138 10.06 8.77 11.54
C THR A 138 8.91 9.14 10.61
N THR A 139 8.27 8.14 9.99
CA THR A 139 7.15 8.30 9.07
C THR A 139 6.07 7.27 9.33
N LEU A 140 4.89 7.46 8.74
CA LEU A 140 3.96 6.34 8.52
C LEU A 140 4.63 5.30 7.63
N LEU A 141 4.30 4.02 7.83
CA LEU A 141 4.58 2.98 6.83
C LEU A 141 3.64 3.11 5.62
N GLY A 142 2.38 3.49 5.87
CA GLY A 142 1.36 3.62 4.83
C GLY A 142 0.75 2.27 4.42
N ALA A 143 0.76 1.26 5.32
CA ALA A 143 0.14 -0.03 5.05
C ALA A 143 -1.37 0.09 4.84
N ASP A 144 -2.01 1.02 5.50
CA ASP A 144 -3.39 1.41 5.30
C ASP A 144 -3.45 2.55 4.26
N ASP A 145 -3.82 2.31 2.98
CA ASP A 145 -4.20 0.99 2.47
C ASP A 145 -3.33 0.53 1.27
N LYS A 146 -2.05 0.92 1.24
CA LYS A 146 -1.13 0.47 0.18
C LYS A 146 -0.84 -1.04 0.23
N ALA A 147 -1.14 -1.72 1.34
CA ALA A 147 -1.10 -3.17 1.40
C ALA A 147 -2.21 -3.77 0.50
N GLY A 148 -3.45 -3.30 0.67
CA GLY A 148 -4.56 -3.70 -0.20
C GLY A 148 -4.31 -3.34 -1.66
N VAL A 149 -3.72 -2.16 -1.95
CA VAL A 149 -3.28 -1.83 -3.32
C VAL A 149 -2.31 -2.88 -3.85
N ALA A 150 -1.29 -3.27 -3.07
CA ALA A 150 -0.31 -4.27 -3.51
C ALA A 150 -0.92 -5.65 -3.70
N GLU A 151 -1.88 -6.04 -2.87
CA GLU A 151 -2.64 -7.29 -3.00
C GLU A 151 -3.44 -7.30 -4.30
N ILE A 152 -4.26 -6.28 -4.54
CA ILE A 152 -5.06 -6.14 -5.77
C ILE A 152 -4.15 -6.19 -7.01
N MET A 153 -3.04 -5.48 -6.98
CA MET A 153 -2.07 -5.45 -8.08
C MET A 153 -1.31 -6.77 -8.27
N THR A 154 -1.50 -7.77 -7.41
CA THR A 154 -0.80 -9.06 -7.46
C THR A 154 -1.75 -10.20 -7.86
N MET A 155 -3.06 -10.02 -7.70
CA MET A 155 -4.08 -10.97 -8.14
C MET A 155 -3.99 -11.22 -9.64
#